data_5736841982445ebb1ff1f12615bc572c
#
_entry.id   5736841982445ebb1ff1f12615bc572c
#
_cell.length_a   1.000
_cell.length_b   1.000
_cell.length_c   1.000
_cell.angle_alpha   90.00
_cell.angle_beta   90.00
_cell.angle_gamma   90.00
#
_symmetry.space_group_name_H-M   'P 1'
#
loop_
_entity.id
_entity.type
_entity.pdbx_description
1 polymer ?
#
loop_
_entity_poly.entity_id
_entity_poly.type
_entity_poly.pdbx_seq_one_letter_code
_entity_poly.pdbx_strand_id
1 'polypeptide(L)'
;PQAFAVVKETAKRFTENEKVEVTANDFDKEVSEARDNVEIVGDKAFWNKTWDASGTEVIWNMIHYDVQLLGGTALHKGKIAEMQTGEGKTLVATLPVYLNALSGKGVHLITVNDYLARRDALWMGPIYQFHGLTVDCIDNHEPYSPGRIKAYNADIEFGTNNEFGTDYLRDNMVREPGGSDQRKHHYA
;
A
#
# COMPACT_ATOMS: atom_id res chain seq x y z
N PRO A 1 -15.70 0.14 10.91
CA PRO A 1 -15.89 1.61 10.93
C PRO A 1 -14.67 2.36 11.43
N GLN A 2 -14.05 1.95 12.55
CA GLN A 2 -12.91 2.64 13.15
C GLN A 2 -11.71 2.72 12.22
N ALA A 3 -11.30 1.63 11.58
CA ALA A 3 -10.18 1.61 10.65
C ALA A 3 -10.38 2.59 9.47
N PHE A 4 -11.58 2.63 8.90
CA PHE A 4 -11.89 3.58 7.83
C PHE A 4 -11.87 5.02 8.30
N ALA A 5 -12.34 5.29 9.52
CA ALA A 5 -12.27 6.62 10.11
C ALA A 5 -10.81 7.07 10.29
N VAL A 6 -9.92 6.17 10.72
CA VAL A 6 -8.49 6.45 10.87
C VAL A 6 -7.86 6.80 9.53
N VAL A 7 -8.08 6.00 8.48
CA VAL A 7 -7.54 6.30 7.13
C VAL A 7 -8.08 7.61 6.58
N LYS A 8 -9.39 7.87 6.73
CA LYS A 8 -10.02 9.12 6.29
C LYS A 8 -9.44 10.33 7.04
N GLU A 9 -9.23 10.22 8.35
CA GLU A 9 -8.62 11.28 9.15
C GLU A 9 -7.17 11.53 8.74
N THR A 10 -6.40 10.49 8.48
CA THR A 10 -5.02 10.62 7.97
C THR A 10 -5.00 11.33 6.63
N ALA A 11 -5.83 10.90 5.68
CA ALA A 11 -5.96 11.56 4.38
C ALA A 11 -6.31 13.05 4.53
N LYS A 12 -7.20 13.39 5.46
CA LYS A 12 -7.56 14.77 5.79
C LYS A 12 -6.37 15.56 6.35
N ARG A 13 -5.63 15.00 7.30
CA ARG A 13 -4.45 15.66 7.89
C ARG A 13 -3.39 15.95 6.86
N PHE A 14 -3.11 15.02 5.95
CA PHE A 14 -2.19 15.26 4.84
C PHE A 14 -2.71 16.33 3.87
N THR A 15 -4.03 16.41 3.65
CA THR A 15 -4.61 17.45 2.79
C THR A 15 -4.51 18.85 3.41
N GLU A 16 -4.79 18.96 4.70
CA GLU A 16 -4.92 20.24 5.41
C GLU A 16 -3.57 20.82 5.88
N ASN A 17 -2.52 19.99 5.97
CA ASN A 17 -1.21 20.41 6.48
C ASN A 17 -0.12 20.17 5.44
N GLU A 18 0.85 21.10 5.34
CA GLU A 18 2.04 20.89 4.50
C GLU A 18 2.90 19.73 5.01
N LYS A 19 2.98 19.60 6.34
CA LYS A 19 3.71 18.55 7.05
C LYS A 19 2.86 18.07 8.23
N VAL A 20 2.81 16.75 8.44
CA VAL A 20 2.23 16.14 9.63
C VAL A 20 3.37 15.77 10.58
N GLU A 21 3.41 16.39 11.76
CA GLU A 21 4.40 16.14 12.81
C GLU A 21 3.92 14.99 13.71
N VAL A 22 4.80 14.03 13.97
CA VAL A 22 4.60 12.92 14.92
C VAL A 22 5.88 12.69 15.74
N THR A 23 5.77 11.99 16.87
CA THR A 23 6.94 11.47 17.58
C THR A 23 7.55 10.35 16.75
N ALA A 24 8.83 10.48 16.40
CA ALA A 24 9.53 9.50 15.58
C ALA A 24 9.67 8.16 16.28
N ASN A 25 9.32 7.10 15.59
CA ASN A 25 9.61 5.72 15.97
C ASN A 25 10.66 5.12 15.02
N ASP A 26 11.05 3.87 15.25
CA ASP A 26 12.08 3.22 14.42
C ASP A 26 11.60 2.98 12.98
N PHE A 27 10.31 2.72 12.78
CA PHE A 27 9.72 2.59 11.45
C PHE A 27 9.74 3.91 10.66
N ASP A 28 9.47 5.05 11.31
CA ASP A 28 9.58 6.37 10.66
C ASP A 28 11.01 6.63 10.18
N LYS A 29 12.02 6.22 10.95
CA LYS A 29 13.44 6.34 10.57
C LYS A 29 13.76 5.47 9.35
N GLU A 30 13.31 4.21 9.33
CA GLU A 30 13.47 3.30 8.18
C GLU A 30 12.80 3.89 6.93
N VAL A 31 11.60 4.42 7.06
CA VAL A 31 10.89 5.04 5.92
C VAL A 31 11.62 6.29 5.44
N SER A 32 12.21 7.09 6.32
CA SER A 32 12.96 8.30 5.94
C SER A 32 14.23 8.00 5.15
N GLU A 33 14.81 6.81 5.29
CA GLU A 33 15.95 6.36 4.47
C GLU A 33 15.52 5.97 3.04
N ALA A 34 14.27 5.55 2.86
CA ALA A 34 13.73 5.05 1.60
C ALA A 34 12.87 6.07 0.84
N ARG A 35 12.39 7.11 1.52
CA ARG A 35 11.48 8.12 0.97
C ARG A 35 11.89 9.54 1.36
N ASP A 36 11.80 10.44 0.41
CA ASP A 36 12.13 11.86 0.54
C ASP A 36 11.04 12.71 1.24
N ASN A 37 9.84 12.15 1.38
CA ASN A 37 8.73 12.85 2.04
C ASN A 37 8.69 12.70 3.56
N VAL A 38 9.65 12.00 4.16
CA VAL A 38 9.75 11.84 5.62
C VAL A 38 11.09 12.38 6.09
N GLU A 39 11.06 13.32 7.01
CA GLU A 39 12.24 13.97 7.59
C GLU A 39 12.28 13.72 9.09
N ILE A 40 13.43 13.27 9.61
CA ILE A 40 13.63 13.07 11.05
C ILE A 40 14.43 14.25 11.62
N VAL A 41 13.87 14.91 12.63
CA VAL A 41 14.53 16.01 13.35
C VAL A 41 14.42 15.76 14.86
N GLY A 42 15.52 15.33 15.47
CA GLY A 42 15.54 14.96 16.88
C GLY A 42 14.65 13.76 17.17
N ASP A 43 13.64 13.94 18.02
CA ASP A 43 12.64 12.93 18.39
C ASP A 43 11.34 13.00 17.57
N LYS A 44 11.34 13.80 16.49
CA LYS A 44 10.16 14.03 15.66
C LYS A 44 10.36 13.55 14.24
N ALA A 45 9.28 13.04 13.65
CA ALA A 45 9.17 12.76 12.24
C ALA A 45 8.17 13.73 11.59
N PHE A 46 8.56 14.29 10.45
CA PHE A 46 7.75 15.20 9.63
C PHE A 46 7.40 14.51 8.33
N TRP A 47 6.12 14.25 8.12
CA TRP A 47 5.59 13.63 6.93
C TRP A 47 5.04 14.71 6.00
N ASN A 48 5.74 14.97 4.89
CA ASN A 48 5.33 15.95 3.89
C ASN A 48 4.16 15.41 3.06
N LYS A 49 3.25 16.29 2.62
CA LYS A 49 2.16 15.93 1.71
C LYS A 49 2.57 15.81 0.24
N THR A 50 3.81 16.11 -0.08
CA THR A 50 4.36 16.08 -1.42
C THR A 50 5.42 15.00 -1.52
N TRP A 51 5.36 14.16 -2.56
CA TRP A 51 6.36 13.12 -2.85
C TRP A 51 6.39 12.72 -4.31
N ASP A 52 7.44 12.04 -4.74
CA ASP A 52 7.54 11.46 -6.07
C ASP A 52 6.76 10.12 -6.17
N ALA A 53 5.99 9.96 -7.24
CA ALA A 53 5.33 8.71 -7.60
C ALA A 53 5.67 8.35 -9.06
N SER A 54 6.71 7.57 -9.26
CA SER A 54 7.20 7.13 -10.57
C SER A 54 7.60 8.29 -11.50
N GLY A 55 8.34 9.26 -10.98
CA GLY A 55 8.82 10.42 -11.74
C GLY A 55 7.78 11.53 -11.89
N THR A 56 6.69 11.43 -11.17
CA THR A 56 5.65 12.49 -11.10
C THR A 56 5.52 12.96 -9.66
N GLU A 57 5.71 14.27 -9.45
CA GLU A 57 5.45 14.86 -8.14
C GLU A 57 3.96 14.82 -7.84
N VAL A 58 3.62 14.25 -6.69
CA VAL A 58 2.26 14.15 -6.17
C VAL A 58 2.13 15.06 -4.96
N ILE A 59 1.10 15.90 -4.96
CA ILE A 59 0.67 16.66 -3.79
C ILE A 59 -0.61 16.02 -3.29
N TRP A 60 -0.60 15.49 -2.06
CA TRP A 60 -1.79 14.85 -1.51
C TRP A 60 -2.88 15.89 -1.21
N ASN A 61 -4.04 15.72 -1.86
CA ASN A 61 -5.19 16.62 -1.75
C ASN A 61 -6.53 15.86 -1.72
N MET A 62 -6.50 14.57 -1.36
CA MET A 62 -7.67 13.70 -1.43
C MET A 62 -8.20 13.39 -0.04
N ILE A 63 -9.52 13.49 0.13
CA ILE A 63 -10.25 13.05 1.31
C ILE A 63 -11.40 12.15 0.83
N HIS A 64 -11.60 11.01 1.49
CA HIS A 64 -12.64 10.06 1.12
C HIS A 64 -14.04 10.67 1.25
N TYR A 65 -14.85 10.55 0.20
CA TYR A 65 -16.28 10.83 0.25
C TYR A 65 -17.05 9.70 0.93
N ASP A 66 -18.23 10.00 1.45
CA ASP A 66 -19.03 8.99 2.16
C ASP A 66 -19.44 7.82 1.25
N VAL A 67 -19.73 8.06 -0.02
CA VAL A 67 -19.99 7.00 -1.01
C VAL A 67 -18.79 6.07 -1.20
N GLN A 68 -17.57 6.59 -1.08
CA GLN A 68 -16.35 5.78 -1.18
C GLN A 68 -16.17 4.86 0.04
N LEU A 69 -16.65 5.26 1.22
CA LEU A 69 -16.70 4.38 2.41
C LEU A 69 -17.63 3.17 2.18
N LEU A 70 -18.74 3.36 1.45
CA LEU A 70 -19.63 2.25 1.05
C LEU A 70 -18.91 1.29 0.09
N GLY A 71 -18.20 1.83 -0.91
CA GLY A 71 -17.38 1.04 -1.84
C GLY A 71 -16.33 0.20 -1.12
N GLY A 72 -15.57 0.83 -0.21
CA GLY A 72 -14.58 0.13 0.63
C GLY A 72 -15.21 -0.96 1.51
N THR A 73 -16.41 -0.71 2.03
CA THR A 73 -17.15 -1.71 2.82
C THR A 73 -17.60 -2.89 1.96
N ALA A 74 -18.05 -2.65 0.73
CA ALA A 74 -18.42 -3.70 -0.21
C ALA A 74 -17.22 -4.61 -0.53
N LEU A 75 -16.07 -4.02 -0.85
CA LEU A 75 -14.83 -4.75 -1.12
C LEU A 75 -14.38 -5.59 0.09
N HIS A 76 -14.35 -5.00 1.30
CA HIS A 76 -14.00 -5.75 2.51
C HIS A 76 -14.92 -6.97 2.76
N LYS A 77 -16.18 -6.88 2.38
CA LYS A 77 -17.15 -7.98 2.47
C LYS A 77 -17.05 -8.99 1.32
N GLY A 78 -16.04 -8.92 0.47
CA GLY A 78 -15.87 -9.80 -0.68
C GLY A 78 -16.91 -9.57 -1.78
N LYS A 79 -17.42 -8.34 -1.90
CA LYS A 79 -18.36 -7.93 -2.94
C LYS A 79 -17.65 -7.14 -4.04
N ILE A 80 -18.27 -7.08 -5.20
CA ILE A 80 -17.84 -6.21 -6.28
C ILE A 80 -18.40 -4.81 -6.04
N ALA A 81 -17.52 -3.80 -6.08
CA ALA A 81 -17.91 -2.39 -6.07
C ALA A 81 -17.76 -1.85 -7.49
N GLU A 82 -18.88 -1.63 -8.18
CA GLU A 82 -18.89 -0.97 -9.47
C GLU A 82 -18.70 0.53 -9.30
N MET A 83 -17.67 1.09 -9.96
CA MET A 83 -17.34 2.50 -9.91
C MET A 83 -16.93 2.97 -11.31
N GLN A 84 -17.42 4.14 -11.72
CA GLN A 84 -17.05 4.74 -13.00
C GLN A 84 -15.61 5.25 -12.99
N THR A 85 -15.08 5.50 -14.18
CA THR A 85 -13.76 6.14 -14.34
C THR A 85 -13.80 7.53 -13.70
N GLY A 86 -12.78 7.87 -12.91
CA GLY A 86 -12.69 9.15 -12.20
C GLY A 86 -13.32 9.19 -10.80
N GLU A 87 -14.02 8.15 -10.37
CA GLU A 87 -14.65 8.10 -9.03
C GLU A 87 -13.69 7.76 -7.88
N GLY A 88 -12.40 7.66 -8.17
CA GLY A 88 -11.36 7.46 -7.16
C GLY A 88 -11.21 6.04 -6.66
N LYS A 89 -11.27 5.03 -7.57
CA LYS A 89 -11.10 3.61 -7.23
C LYS A 89 -9.83 3.33 -6.41
N THR A 90 -8.71 3.95 -6.79
CA THR A 90 -7.43 3.80 -6.08
C THR A 90 -7.51 4.31 -4.64
N LEU A 91 -8.21 5.42 -4.41
CA LEU A 91 -8.44 5.97 -3.07
C LEU A 91 -9.38 5.07 -2.25
N VAL A 92 -10.45 4.55 -2.86
CA VAL A 92 -11.39 3.61 -2.21
C VAL A 92 -10.68 2.35 -1.74
N ALA A 93 -9.76 1.81 -2.56
CA ALA A 93 -9.00 0.62 -2.21
C ALA A 93 -8.18 0.78 -0.92
N THR A 94 -7.77 2.01 -0.56
CA THR A 94 -7.01 2.25 0.68
C THR A 94 -7.76 1.80 1.94
N LEU A 95 -9.07 1.86 1.93
CA LEU A 95 -9.92 1.52 3.08
C LEU A 95 -9.90 0.02 3.43
N PRO A 96 -10.30 -0.89 2.52
CA PRO A 96 -10.26 -2.32 2.80
C PRO A 96 -8.83 -2.86 2.89
N VAL A 97 -7.89 -2.31 2.11
CA VAL A 97 -6.48 -2.70 2.17
C VAL A 97 -5.90 -2.43 3.55
N TYR A 98 -6.04 -1.21 4.07
CA TYR A 98 -5.61 -0.87 5.42
C TYR A 98 -6.23 -1.80 6.48
N LEU A 99 -7.56 -1.97 6.45
CA LEU A 99 -8.28 -2.79 7.43
C LEU A 99 -7.76 -4.24 7.44
N ASN A 100 -7.55 -4.85 6.26
CA ASN A 100 -7.12 -6.23 6.18
C ASN A 100 -5.62 -6.39 6.47
N ALA A 101 -4.79 -5.38 6.16
CA ALA A 101 -3.36 -5.36 6.48
C ALA A 101 -3.08 -5.38 7.99
N LEU A 102 -3.98 -4.82 8.82
CA LEU A 102 -3.86 -4.86 10.28
C LEU A 102 -3.80 -6.29 10.85
N SER A 103 -4.20 -7.29 10.09
CA SER A 103 -4.07 -8.69 10.50
C SER A 103 -2.63 -9.22 10.47
N GLY A 104 -1.70 -8.52 9.80
CA GLY A 104 -0.31 -8.96 9.58
C GLY A 104 -0.17 -10.16 8.64
N LYS A 105 -1.22 -10.51 7.89
CA LYS A 105 -1.24 -11.70 7.02
C LYS A 105 -0.97 -11.39 5.54
N GLY A 106 -0.77 -10.12 5.20
CA GLY A 106 -0.57 -9.63 3.85
C GLY A 106 -1.85 -9.38 3.07
N VAL A 107 -1.77 -8.35 2.25
CA VAL A 107 -2.84 -7.94 1.35
C VAL A 107 -2.25 -7.74 -0.04
N HIS A 108 -2.80 -8.45 -1.04
CA HIS A 108 -2.44 -8.24 -2.44
C HIS A 108 -3.33 -7.16 -3.06
N LEU A 109 -2.74 -6.15 -3.66
CA LEU A 109 -3.43 -5.15 -4.46
C LEU A 109 -3.05 -5.35 -5.93
N ILE A 110 -4.00 -5.86 -6.70
CA ILE A 110 -3.77 -6.35 -8.06
C ILE A 110 -4.19 -5.30 -9.07
N THR A 111 -3.31 -5.00 -10.03
CA THR A 111 -3.55 -4.07 -11.13
C THR A 111 -3.39 -4.75 -12.49
N VAL A 112 -3.82 -4.07 -13.55
CA VAL A 112 -3.77 -4.62 -14.91
C VAL A 112 -2.39 -4.55 -15.58
N ASN A 113 -1.49 -3.66 -15.10
CA ASN A 113 -0.14 -3.50 -15.63
C ASN A 113 0.83 -3.03 -14.56
N ASP A 114 2.13 -3.19 -14.84
CA ASP A 114 3.25 -2.87 -13.97
C ASP A 114 3.38 -1.37 -13.67
N TYR A 115 3.10 -0.52 -14.64
CA TYR A 115 3.10 0.94 -14.43
C TYR A 115 2.11 1.34 -13.34
N LEU A 116 0.88 0.84 -13.39
CA LEU A 116 -0.14 1.13 -12.37
C LEU A 116 0.24 0.53 -11.02
N ALA A 117 0.79 -0.69 -10.99
CA ALA A 117 1.25 -1.31 -9.75
C ALA A 117 2.30 -0.44 -9.04
N ARG A 118 3.34 -0.02 -9.77
CA ARG A 118 4.40 0.84 -9.24
C ARG A 118 3.91 2.23 -8.86
N ARG A 119 3.13 2.85 -9.73
CA ARG A 119 2.57 4.19 -9.49
C ARG A 119 1.67 4.19 -8.25
N ASP A 120 0.75 3.26 -8.14
CA ASP A 120 -0.22 3.22 -7.04
C ASP A 120 0.45 2.84 -5.71
N ALA A 121 1.46 1.96 -5.73
CA ALA A 121 2.30 1.67 -4.56
C ALA A 121 3.03 2.92 -4.05
N LEU A 122 3.59 3.72 -4.95
CA LEU A 122 4.27 4.97 -4.59
C LEU A 122 3.28 6.06 -4.19
N TRP A 123 2.14 6.15 -4.85
CA TRP A 123 1.14 7.19 -4.61
C TRP A 123 0.39 6.99 -3.29
N MET A 124 -0.10 5.77 -3.02
CA MET A 124 -0.87 5.46 -1.81
C MET A 124 0.00 4.98 -0.65
N GLY A 125 1.24 4.56 -0.94
CA GLY A 125 2.16 4.01 0.05
C GLY A 125 2.36 4.86 1.29
N PRO A 126 2.59 6.19 1.19
CA PRO A 126 2.78 7.04 2.35
C PRO A 126 1.63 7.01 3.35
N ILE A 127 0.39 6.86 2.88
CA ILE A 127 -0.79 6.77 3.77
C ILE A 127 -0.74 5.50 4.63
N TYR A 128 -0.34 4.37 4.04
CA TYR A 128 -0.19 3.12 4.78
C TYR A 128 1.03 3.14 5.71
N GLN A 129 2.15 3.64 5.21
CA GLN A 129 3.40 3.72 5.96
C GLN A 129 3.31 4.67 7.16
N PHE A 130 2.50 5.73 7.07
CA PHE A 130 2.20 6.60 8.21
C PHE A 130 1.59 5.83 9.40
N HIS A 131 0.98 4.69 9.15
CA HIS A 131 0.41 3.79 10.16
C HIS A 131 1.32 2.60 10.51
N GLY A 132 2.58 2.64 10.11
CA GLY A 132 3.55 1.58 10.41
C GLY A 132 3.39 0.32 9.56
N LEU A 133 2.68 0.38 8.42
CA LEU A 133 2.52 -0.75 7.50
C LEU A 133 3.58 -0.71 6.41
N THR A 134 4.21 -1.84 6.16
CA THR A 134 5.17 -2.01 5.07
C THR A 134 4.45 -2.15 3.73
N VAL A 135 4.99 -1.48 2.69
CA VAL A 135 4.43 -1.48 1.34
C VAL A 135 5.53 -1.79 0.34
N ASP A 136 5.30 -2.73 -0.56
CA ASP A 136 6.21 -3.01 -1.66
C ASP A 136 5.44 -3.35 -2.95
N CYS A 137 6.15 -3.37 -4.07
CA CYS A 137 5.61 -3.74 -5.37
C CYS A 137 6.45 -4.88 -5.95
N ILE A 138 5.81 -6.05 -6.13
CA ILE A 138 6.51 -7.24 -6.62
C ILE A 138 7.10 -7.05 -8.02
N ASP A 139 6.48 -6.20 -8.85
CA ASP A 139 6.98 -5.89 -10.20
C ASP A 139 8.31 -5.11 -10.20
N ASN A 140 8.82 -4.68 -9.04
CA ASN A 140 10.15 -4.06 -8.90
C ASN A 140 11.27 -5.09 -8.68
N HIS A 141 10.94 -6.34 -8.49
CA HIS A 141 11.90 -7.38 -8.09
C HIS A 141 11.87 -8.56 -9.06
N GLU A 142 13.07 -9.08 -9.38
CA GLU A 142 13.21 -10.28 -10.20
C GLU A 142 12.63 -11.52 -9.47
N PRO A 143 12.00 -12.44 -10.20
CA PRO A 143 11.52 -13.71 -9.63
C PRO A 143 12.61 -14.46 -8.87
N TYR A 144 12.25 -15.11 -7.77
CA TYR A 144 13.16 -15.86 -6.87
C TYR A 144 14.26 -15.02 -6.22
N SER A 145 14.22 -13.69 -6.35
CA SER A 145 15.19 -12.82 -5.67
C SER A 145 14.83 -12.64 -4.19
N PRO A 146 15.82 -12.37 -3.32
CA PRO A 146 15.54 -11.99 -1.93
C PRO A 146 14.63 -10.75 -1.81
N GLY A 147 14.70 -9.83 -2.79
CA GLY A 147 13.82 -8.68 -2.88
C GLY A 147 12.36 -9.08 -3.13
N ARG A 148 12.13 -10.06 -4.02
CA ARG A 148 10.78 -10.58 -4.32
C ARG A 148 10.17 -11.24 -3.08
N ILE A 149 10.94 -12.09 -2.39
CA ILE A 149 10.52 -12.71 -1.12
C ILE A 149 10.22 -11.66 -0.06
N LYS A 150 11.05 -10.62 0.05
CA LYS A 150 10.82 -9.50 0.96
C LYS A 150 9.52 -8.76 0.61
N ALA A 151 9.25 -8.52 -0.68
CA ALA A 151 8.03 -7.87 -1.15
C ALA A 151 6.79 -8.68 -0.75
N TYR A 152 6.80 -10.01 -0.93
CA TYR A 152 5.72 -10.88 -0.49
C TYR A 152 5.54 -10.96 1.05
N ASN A 153 6.51 -10.52 1.82
CA ASN A 153 6.41 -10.43 3.28
C ASN A 153 6.00 -9.02 3.77
N ALA A 154 5.81 -8.06 2.87
CA ALA A 154 5.24 -6.76 3.22
C ALA A 154 3.78 -6.90 3.68
N ASP A 155 3.28 -5.91 4.45
CA ASP A 155 1.88 -5.91 4.87
C ASP A 155 0.93 -5.67 3.69
N ILE A 156 1.39 -4.90 2.69
CA ILE A 156 0.64 -4.56 1.47
C ILE A 156 1.56 -4.76 0.27
N GLU A 157 1.14 -5.59 -0.65
CA GLU A 157 1.88 -5.97 -1.84
C GLU A 157 1.11 -5.52 -3.09
N PHE A 158 1.71 -4.64 -3.86
CA PHE A 158 1.20 -4.26 -5.18
C PHE A 158 1.80 -5.15 -6.25
N GLY A 159 1.03 -5.43 -7.29
CA GLY A 159 1.54 -6.17 -8.43
C GLY A 159 0.51 -6.39 -9.53
N THR A 160 0.97 -6.92 -10.64
CA THR A 160 0.08 -7.30 -11.73
C THR A 160 -0.52 -8.68 -11.52
N ASN A 161 -1.71 -8.90 -12.10
CA ASN A 161 -2.33 -10.22 -12.10
C ASN A 161 -1.44 -11.29 -12.73
N ASN A 162 -0.65 -10.93 -13.75
CA ASN A 162 0.28 -11.85 -14.42
C ASN A 162 1.40 -12.29 -13.46
N GLU A 163 2.03 -11.34 -12.75
CA GLU A 163 3.12 -11.63 -11.84
C GLU A 163 2.65 -12.50 -10.66
N PHE A 164 1.56 -12.11 -10.00
CA PHE A 164 0.98 -12.94 -8.92
C PHE A 164 0.60 -14.35 -9.39
N GLY A 165 -0.04 -14.46 -10.57
CA GLY A 165 -0.45 -15.75 -11.12
C GLY A 165 0.74 -16.60 -11.53
N THR A 166 1.77 -16.00 -12.14
CA THR A 166 2.98 -16.73 -12.56
C THR A 166 3.77 -17.21 -11.35
N ASP A 167 3.93 -16.37 -10.32
CA ASP A 167 4.61 -16.75 -9.08
C ASP A 167 3.86 -17.87 -8.35
N TYR A 168 2.53 -17.81 -8.30
CA TYR A 168 1.73 -18.89 -7.75
C TYR A 168 1.99 -20.22 -8.47
N LEU A 169 2.07 -20.21 -9.81
CA LEU A 169 2.40 -21.41 -10.58
C LEU A 169 3.84 -21.89 -10.32
N ARG A 170 4.80 -20.95 -10.25
CA ARG A 170 6.20 -21.27 -9.93
C ARG A 170 6.32 -21.91 -8.55
N ASP A 171 5.67 -21.36 -7.54
CA ASP A 171 5.68 -21.89 -6.18
C ASP A 171 5.10 -23.31 -6.09
N ASN A 172 4.03 -23.59 -6.86
CA ASN A 172 3.47 -24.94 -6.94
C ASN A 172 4.39 -25.96 -7.65
N MET A 173 5.40 -25.48 -8.40
CA MET A 173 6.39 -26.34 -9.08
C MET A 173 7.66 -26.57 -8.23
N VAL A 174 7.83 -25.83 -7.14
CA VAL A 174 8.99 -25.99 -6.24
C VAL A 174 8.96 -27.36 -5.57
N ARG A 175 10.11 -28.05 -5.62
CA ARG A 175 10.27 -29.41 -5.05
C ARG A 175 10.95 -29.41 -3.69
N GLU A 176 11.53 -28.29 -3.28
CA GLU A 176 12.27 -28.17 -2.01
C GLU A 176 11.52 -27.27 -1.02
N PRO A 177 11.48 -27.63 0.27
CA PRO A 177 10.90 -26.77 1.29
C PRO A 177 11.65 -25.42 1.37
N GLY A 178 10.93 -24.30 1.35
CA GLY A 178 11.50 -22.95 1.45
C GLY A 178 11.85 -22.29 0.11
N GLY A 179 11.59 -22.94 -1.03
CA GLY A 179 11.80 -22.34 -2.37
C GLY A 179 10.61 -21.51 -2.88
N SER A 180 9.59 -21.28 -2.08
CA SER A 180 8.41 -20.51 -2.42
C SER A 180 8.64 -19.01 -2.15
N ASP A 181 8.25 -18.15 -3.10
CA ASP A 181 8.31 -16.70 -2.95
C ASP A 181 7.12 -16.17 -2.15
N GLN A 182 5.93 -16.78 -2.34
CA GLN A 182 4.68 -16.31 -1.75
C GLN A 182 4.41 -16.92 -0.38
N ARG A 183 3.86 -16.13 0.51
CA ARG A 183 3.22 -16.62 1.73
C ARG A 183 1.76 -17.03 1.47
N LYS A 184 1.10 -17.63 2.46
CA LYS A 184 -0.32 -17.99 2.35
C LYS A 184 -1.18 -16.76 2.07
N HIS A 185 -1.99 -16.83 1.02
CA HIS A 185 -2.91 -15.76 0.64
C HIS A 185 -3.97 -15.52 1.71
N HIS A 186 -4.23 -14.25 2.00
CA HIS A 186 -5.22 -13.83 3.01
C HIS A 186 -6.31 -12.95 2.42
N TYR A 187 -5.95 -11.88 1.72
CA TYR A 187 -6.87 -10.92 1.11
C TYR A 187 -6.28 -10.35 -0.18
N ALA A 188 -7.14 -10.21 -1.21
CA ALA A 188 -6.79 -9.60 -2.50
C ALA A 188 -7.94 -8.73 -3.01
#